data_ca986c1438054a2f7a24778f343b9cb7
#
_entry.id   ca986c1438054a2f7a24778f343b9cb7
#
_cell.length_a   1.000
_cell.length_b   1.000
_cell.length_c   1.000
_cell.angle_alpha   90.00
_cell.angle_beta   90.00
_cell.angle_gamma   90.00
#
_symmetry.space_group_name_H-M   'P 1'
#
loop_
_entity.id
_entity.type
_entity.pdbx_description
1 polymer ?
#
loop_
_entity_poly.entity_id
_entity_poly.type
_entity_poly.pdbx_seq_one_letter_code
_entity_poly.pdbx_strand_id
1 'polypeptide(L)'
;MIHTGQTAPPFSLHDADMQPVKLSSFRGKKHVVLFFYPRDGTPGCTLEACDFSDHEDQFVRHDCVILGISRDDCLTHADFRDRNGLSISLLADPEGEVCRMYGVLQERETEGVRRECVLRSTFVIDKKGVVRHAAYGVKPRRHAAEIFDVVRALRS
;
A
#
# COMPACT_ATOMS: atom_id res chain seq x y z
N MET A 1 -2.39 -14.39 8.07
CA MET A 1 -2.67 -12.97 8.34
C MET A 1 -1.50 -12.28 9.01
N ILE A 2 -1.26 -11.05 8.64
CA ILE A 2 -0.22 -10.24 9.28
C ILE A 2 -0.73 -9.70 10.61
N HIS A 3 0.11 -9.76 11.63
CA HIS A 3 -0.23 -9.26 12.96
C HIS A 3 0.77 -8.19 13.40
N THR A 4 0.31 -7.28 14.24
CA THR A 4 1.20 -6.29 14.86
C THR A 4 2.27 -7.00 15.71
N GLY A 5 3.49 -6.49 15.67
CA GLY A 5 4.62 -7.06 16.39
C GLY A 5 5.47 -8.02 15.56
N GLN A 6 4.95 -8.54 14.43
CA GLN A 6 5.78 -9.40 13.59
C GLN A 6 6.64 -8.59 12.63
N THR A 7 7.71 -9.19 12.16
CA THR A 7 8.54 -8.60 11.10
C THR A 7 7.75 -8.62 9.80
N ALA A 8 7.70 -7.48 9.11
CA ALA A 8 7.00 -7.39 7.83
C ALA A 8 7.70 -8.27 6.78
N PRO A 9 6.95 -9.07 6.01
CA PRO A 9 7.53 -9.87 4.95
C PRO A 9 8.29 -8.99 3.93
N PRO A 10 9.53 -9.34 3.60
CA PRO A 10 10.33 -8.56 2.66
C PRO A 10 9.81 -8.72 1.24
N PHE A 11 10.01 -7.69 0.42
CA PHE A 11 9.65 -7.75 -1.00
C PHE A 11 10.52 -6.80 -1.82
N SER A 12 10.53 -7.02 -3.13
CA SER A 12 11.08 -6.10 -4.11
C SER A 12 10.09 -6.05 -5.28
N LEU A 13 9.56 -4.88 -5.55
CA LEU A 13 8.60 -4.65 -6.63
C LEU A 13 9.05 -3.43 -7.45
N HIS A 14 8.61 -3.36 -8.70
CA HIS A 14 8.88 -2.19 -9.55
C HIS A 14 7.81 -1.13 -9.35
N ASP A 15 8.24 0.12 -9.33
CA ASP A 15 7.32 1.26 -9.28
C ASP A 15 6.81 1.63 -10.69
N ALA A 16 6.04 2.71 -10.79
CA ALA A 16 5.47 3.19 -12.05
C ALA A 16 6.53 3.59 -13.10
N ASP A 17 7.74 3.88 -12.66
CA ASP A 17 8.88 4.23 -13.54
C ASP A 17 9.82 3.03 -13.76
N MET A 18 9.35 1.82 -13.43
CA MET A 18 10.09 0.55 -13.58
C MET A 18 11.36 0.48 -12.72
N GLN A 19 11.44 1.27 -11.65
CA GLN A 19 12.54 1.23 -10.71
C GLN A 19 12.25 0.23 -9.59
N PRO A 20 13.22 -0.59 -9.19
CA PRO A 20 12.99 -1.55 -8.11
C PRO A 20 12.87 -0.82 -6.76
N VAL A 21 11.87 -1.21 -5.98
CA VAL A 21 11.66 -0.72 -4.62
C VAL A 21 11.69 -1.91 -3.69
N LYS A 22 12.64 -1.92 -2.77
CA LYS A 22 12.81 -2.97 -1.77
C LYS A 22 12.35 -2.46 -0.42
N LEU A 23 11.52 -3.22 0.27
CA LEU A 23 11.08 -2.85 1.62
C LEU A 23 12.28 -2.65 2.55
N SER A 24 13.30 -3.51 2.47
CA SER A 24 14.49 -3.45 3.32
C SER A 24 15.29 -2.15 3.16
N SER A 25 15.15 -1.43 2.05
CA SER A 25 15.88 -0.18 1.83
C SER A 25 15.43 0.95 2.76
N PHE A 26 14.26 0.82 3.37
CA PHE A 26 13.74 1.82 4.32
C PHE A 26 14.12 1.53 5.78
N ARG A 27 14.60 0.31 6.06
CA ARG A 27 14.94 -0.10 7.41
C ARG A 27 16.02 0.81 8.02
N GLY A 28 15.75 1.30 9.23
CA GLY A 28 16.62 2.24 9.92
C GLY A 28 16.51 3.69 9.44
N LYS A 29 15.69 3.96 8.42
CA LYS A 29 15.59 5.27 7.80
C LYS A 29 14.18 5.85 7.81
N LYS A 30 13.20 5.04 7.43
CA LYS A 30 11.82 5.48 7.22
C LYS A 30 10.82 4.47 7.78
N HIS A 31 9.71 4.97 8.31
CA HIS A 31 8.50 4.18 8.48
C HIS A 31 7.86 3.98 7.10
N VAL A 32 7.07 2.93 6.95
CA VAL A 32 6.42 2.61 5.67
C VAL A 32 4.94 2.38 5.88
N VAL A 33 4.13 3.07 5.09
CA VAL A 33 2.71 2.74 4.94
C VAL A 33 2.57 1.94 3.66
N LEU A 34 2.04 0.72 3.77
CA LEU A 34 1.66 -0.09 2.62
C LEU A 34 0.14 -0.11 2.55
N PHE A 35 -0.43 0.35 1.44
CA PHE A 35 -1.84 0.14 1.21
C PHE A 35 -2.04 -0.71 -0.04
N PHE A 36 -2.79 -1.80 0.15
CA PHE A 36 -3.15 -2.72 -0.93
C PHE A 36 -4.54 -2.35 -1.41
N TYR A 37 -4.72 -2.28 -2.72
CA TYR A 37 -6.02 -1.91 -3.30
C TYR A 37 -6.31 -2.75 -4.53
N PRO A 38 -7.61 -2.92 -4.88
CA PRO A 38 -8.00 -3.84 -5.94
C PRO A 38 -7.51 -3.48 -7.33
N ARG A 39 -7.61 -2.20 -7.75
CA ARG A 39 -7.37 -1.86 -9.14
C ARG A 39 -7.26 -0.35 -9.37
N ASP A 40 -6.28 0.05 -10.21
CA ASP A 40 -6.15 1.43 -10.66
C ASP A 40 -7.40 1.89 -11.40
N GLY A 41 -7.75 3.16 -11.18
CA GLY A 41 -8.82 3.82 -11.92
C GLY A 41 -10.24 3.53 -11.44
N THR A 42 -10.44 2.63 -10.48
CA THR A 42 -11.75 2.46 -9.86
C THR A 42 -12.04 3.62 -8.91
N PRO A 43 -13.33 3.99 -8.68
CA PRO A 43 -13.65 5.17 -7.86
C PRO A 43 -13.09 5.13 -6.44
N GLY A 44 -13.22 4.01 -5.75
CA GLY A 44 -12.71 3.86 -4.39
C GLY A 44 -11.19 3.88 -4.32
N CYS A 45 -10.51 3.22 -5.26
CA CYS A 45 -9.06 3.20 -5.30
C CYS A 45 -8.49 4.58 -5.66
N THR A 46 -9.14 5.30 -6.55
CA THR A 46 -8.77 6.67 -6.90
C THR A 46 -8.93 7.59 -5.70
N LEU A 47 -10.04 7.48 -4.98
CA LEU A 47 -10.28 8.27 -3.78
C LEU A 47 -9.20 8.03 -2.73
N GLU A 48 -8.87 6.77 -2.45
CA GLU A 48 -7.85 6.41 -1.46
C GLU A 48 -6.46 6.90 -1.86
N ALA A 49 -6.05 6.67 -3.12
CA ALA A 49 -4.75 7.09 -3.59
C ALA A 49 -4.60 8.61 -3.58
N CYS A 50 -5.62 9.34 -4.00
CA CYS A 50 -5.62 10.81 -3.94
C CYS A 50 -5.57 11.31 -2.50
N ASP A 51 -6.29 10.68 -1.60
CA ASP A 51 -6.29 11.04 -0.17
C ASP A 51 -4.89 10.89 0.43
N PHE A 52 -4.22 9.76 0.20
CA PHE A 52 -2.84 9.58 0.65
C PHE A 52 -1.88 10.58 0.00
N SER A 53 -2.04 10.83 -1.30
CA SER A 53 -1.20 11.77 -2.03
C SER A 53 -1.35 13.19 -1.50
N ASP A 54 -2.58 13.62 -1.20
CA ASP A 54 -2.86 14.94 -0.65
C ASP A 54 -2.27 15.14 0.75
N HIS A 55 -2.09 14.06 1.50
CA HIS A 55 -1.55 14.08 2.86
C HIS A 55 -0.06 13.70 2.91
N GLU A 56 0.57 13.40 1.79
CA GLU A 56 1.93 12.86 1.77
C GLU A 56 2.94 13.73 2.52
N ASP A 57 2.85 15.05 2.41
CA ASP A 57 3.77 15.96 3.10
C ASP A 57 3.81 15.74 4.60
N GLN A 58 2.65 15.44 5.19
CA GLN A 58 2.56 15.16 6.64
C GLN A 58 3.30 13.87 6.99
N PHE A 59 3.17 12.83 6.16
CA PHE A 59 3.88 11.57 6.35
C PHE A 59 5.39 11.77 6.20
N VAL A 60 5.81 12.51 5.19
CA VAL A 60 7.24 12.81 4.96
C VAL A 60 7.87 13.51 6.16
N ARG A 61 7.16 14.43 6.78
CA ARG A 61 7.65 15.13 7.99
C ARG A 61 7.83 14.18 9.19
N HIS A 62 7.20 13.02 9.17
CA HIS A 62 7.32 12.00 10.21
C HIS A 62 8.21 10.83 9.75
N ASP A 63 9.11 11.07 8.79
CA ASP A 63 10.00 10.06 8.23
C ASP A 63 9.25 8.82 7.74
N CYS A 64 8.15 9.03 7.03
CA CYS A 64 7.30 7.96 6.54
C CYS A 64 7.13 8.04 5.03
N VAL A 65 7.25 6.90 4.35
CA VAL A 65 6.93 6.76 2.92
C VAL A 65 5.60 6.04 2.76
N ILE A 66 4.89 6.35 1.68
CA ILE A 66 3.61 5.72 1.36
C ILE A 66 3.77 4.94 0.06
N LEU A 67 3.49 3.65 0.11
CA LEU A 67 3.57 2.75 -1.04
C LEU A 67 2.21 2.11 -1.27
N GLY A 68 1.64 2.31 -2.46
CA GLY A 68 0.42 1.65 -2.88
C GLY A 68 0.76 0.41 -3.69
N ILE A 69 0.09 -0.70 -3.46
CA ILE A 69 0.34 -1.97 -4.13
C ILE A 69 -0.96 -2.52 -4.72
N SER A 70 -0.93 -2.84 -6.00
CA SER A 70 -2.01 -3.58 -6.66
C SER A 70 -1.42 -4.56 -7.66
N ARG A 71 -2.29 -5.35 -8.31
CA ARG A 71 -1.87 -6.30 -9.34
C ARG A 71 -1.79 -5.67 -10.74
N ASP A 72 -1.99 -4.37 -10.85
CA ASP A 72 -1.80 -3.64 -12.10
C ASP A 72 -0.31 -3.59 -12.45
N ASP A 73 -0.02 -3.47 -13.74
CA ASP A 73 1.36 -3.37 -14.21
C ASP A 73 1.91 -1.93 -14.10
N CYS A 74 3.21 -1.78 -14.38
CA CYS A 74 3.88 -0.49 -14.25
C CYS A 74 3.30 0.59 -15.18
N LEU A 75 2.92 0.21 -16.40
CA LEU A 75 2.35 1.16 -17.36
C LEU A 75 0.98 1.66 -16.89
N THR A 76 0.16 0.77 -16.38
CA THR A 76 -1.16 1.12 -15.82
C THR A 76 -0.97 2.06 -14.63
N HIS A 77 -0.02 1.76 -13.75
CA HIS A 77 0.31 2.63 -12.61
C HIS A 77 0.79 4.01 -13.05
N ALA A 78 1.62 4.09 -14.09
CA ALA A 78 2.09 5.36 -14.62
C ALA A 78 0.93 6.22 -15.15
N ASP A 79 0.02 5.61 -15.89
CA ASP A 79 -1.17 6.29 -16.39
C ASP A 79 -2.07 6.78 -15.25
N PHE A 80 -2.32 5.93 -14.27
CA PHE A 80 -3.13 6.26 -13.10
C PHE A 80 -2.51 7.42 -12.30
N ARG A 81 -1.20 7.34 -12.04
CA ARG A 81 -0.45 8.42 -11.37
C ARG A 81 -0.59 9.74 -12.11
N ASP A 82 -0.35 9.73 -13.43
CA ASP A 82 -0.31 10.95 -14.23
C ASP A 82 -1.70 11.57 -14.39
N ARG A 83 -2.73 10.76 -14.55
CA ARG A 83 -4.12 11.25 -14.65
C ARG A 83 -4.62 11.90 -13.37
N ASN A 84 -4.12 11.47 -12.22
CA ASN A 84 -4.60 11.93 -10.92
C ASN A 84 -3.59 12.80 -10.17
N GLY A 85 -2.42 13.07 -10.76
CA GLY A 85 -1.39 13.90 -10.13
C GLY A 85 -0.88 13.32 -8.82
N LEU A 86 -0.73 11.99 -8.75
CA LEU A 86 -0.32 11.33 -7.51
C LEU A 86 1.16 11.53 -7.24
N SER A 87 1.51 11.86 -6.00
CA SER A 87 2.90 12.01 -5.55
C SER A 87 3.44 10.77 -4.85
N ILE A 88 2.56 9.88 -4.37
CA ILE A 88 2.94 8.62 -3.73
C ILE A 88 3.45 7.61 -4.75
N SER A 89 4.22 6.63 -4.28
CA SER A 89 4.72 5.55 -5.14
C SER A 89 3.71 4.42 -5.26
N LEU A 90 3.49 3.97 -6.49
CA LEU A 90 2.63 2.81 -6.79
C LEU A 90 3.52 1.67 -7.25
N LEU A 91 3.37 0.51 -6.64
CA LEU A 91 4.18 -0.68 -6.91
C LEU A 91 3.35 -1.74 -7.61
N ALA A 92 3.93 -2.38 -8.61
CA ALA A 92 3.28 -3.41 -9.41
C ALA A 92 3.55 -4.80 -8.84
N ASP A 93 2.48 -5.55 -8.57
CA ASP A 93 2.53 -6.94 -8.11
C ASP A 93 1.64 -7.81 -9.03
N PRO A 94 1.97 -7.89 -10.35
CA PRO A 94 1.06 -8.52 -11.32
C PRO A 94 0.80 -10.00 -11.05
N GLU A 95 1.76 -10.71 -10.46
CA GLU A 95 1.61 -12.13 -10.10
C GLU A 95 0.92 -12.33 -8.76
N GLY A 96 0.71 -11.27 -7.99
CA GLY A 96 0.06 -11.34 -6.68
C GLY A 96 0.89 -11.98 -5.58
N GLU A 97 2.21 -12.12 -5.76
CA GLU A 97 3.07 -12.77 -4.77
C GLU A 97 3.11 -12.01 -3.45
N VAL A 98 3.30 -10.71 -3.51
CA VAL A 98 3.35 -9.86 -2.30
C VAL A 98 1.97 -9.77 -1.67
N CYS A 99 0.92 -9.68 -2.48
CA CYS A 99 -0.46 -9.72 -1.99
C CYS A 99 -0.73 -11.02 -1.21
N ARG A 100 -0.22 -12.16 -1.68
CA ARG A 100 -0.36 -13.43 -0.95
C ARG A 100 0.42 -13.42 0.35
N MET A 101 1.66 -12.93 0.33
CA MET A 101 2.50 -12.86 1.53
C MET A 101 1.86 -12.03 2.64
N TYR A 102 1.13 -10.98 2.25
CA TYR A 102 0.45 -10.11 3.20
C TYR A 102 -0.98 -10.55 3.52
N GLY A 103 -1.45 -11.64 2.88
CA GLY A 103 -2.76 -12.22 3.17
C GLY A 103 -3.94 -11.38 2.69
N VAL A 104 -3.75 -10.57 1.65
CA VAL A 104 -4.80 -9.66 1.15
C VAL A 104 -5.54 -10.21 -0.07
N LEU A 105 -5.13 -11.34 -0.63
CA LEU A 105 -5.86 -11.97 -1.73
C LEU A 105 -7.04 -12.77 -1.18
N GLN A 106 -8.21 -12.52 -1.76
CA GLN A 106 -9.44 -13.26 -1.46
C GLN A 106 -10.00 -13.87 -2.73
N GLU A 107 -10.57 -15.07 -2.61
CA GLU A 107 -11.36 -15.65 -3.67
C GLU A 107 -12.80 -15.19 -3.54
N ARG A 108 -13.37 -14.70 -4.65
CA ARG A 108 -14.79 -14.36 -4.75
C ARG A 108 -15.39 -15.17 -5.87
N GLU A 109 -16.55 -15.74 -5.59
CA GLU A 109 -17.37 -16.41 -6.60
C GLU A 109 -18.46 -15.46 -7.07
N THR A 110 -18.44 -15.12 -8.37
CA THR A 110 -19.47 -14.30 -9.00
C THR A 110 -19.96 -15.04 -10.23
N GLU A 111 -21.24 -15.33 -10.28
CA GLU A 111 -21.88 -16.06 -11.40
C GLU A 111 -21.19 -17.39 -11.72
N GLY A 112 -20.79 -18.14 -10.70
CA GLY A 112 -20.13 -19.42 -10.83
C GLY A 112 -18.64 -19.35 -11.21
N VAL A 113 -18.08 -18.17 -11.34
CA VAL A 113 -16.65 -17.96 -11.64
C VAL A 113 -15.91 -17.53 -10.40
N ARG A 114 -14.87 -18.27 -10.04
CA ARG A 114 -13.98 -17.90 -8.95
C ARG A 114 -12.91 -16.93 -9.45
N ARG A 115 -12.78 -15.80 -8.78
CA ARG A 115 -11.75 -14.80 -9.06
C ARG A 115 -11.02 -14.42 -7.79
N GLU A 116 -9.71 -14.22 -7.92
CA GLU A 116 -8.93 -13.62 -6.86
C GLU A 116 -9.08 -12.10 -6.90
N CYS A 117 -9.36 -11.50 -5.74
CA CYS A 117 -9.42 -10.05 -5.60
C CYS A 117 -8.51 -9.61 -4.47
N VAL A 118 -7.96 -8.41 -4.58
CA VAL A 118 -7.23 -7.78 -3.49
C VAL A 118 -8.23 -7.16 -2.51
N LEU A 119 -8.18 -7.58 -1.26
CA LEU A 119 -8.91 -6.95 -0.18
C LEU A 119 -8.19 -5.67 0.20
N ARG A 120 -8.88 -4.53 0.15
CA ARG A 120 -8.31 -3.25 0.53
C ARG A 120 -7.79 -3.29 1.96
N SER A 121 -6.49 -3.17 2.14
CA SER A 121 -5.82 -3.38 3.42
C SER A 121 -4.67 -2.40 3.58
N THR A 122 -4.37 -2.03 4.82
CA THR A 122 -3.28 -1.10 5.10
C THR A 122 -2.43 -1.58 6.26
N PHE A 123 -1.13 -1.46 6.10
CA PHE A 123 -0.14 -1.84 7.10
C PHE A 123 0.80 -0.67 7.36
N VAL A 124 1.14 -0.46 8.62
CA VAL A 124 2.17 0.50 9.01
C VAL A 124 3.34 -0.27 9.57
N ILE A 125 4.52 -0.06 8.99
CA ILE A 125 5.77 -0.74 9.35
C ILE A 125 6.73 0.32 9.88
N ASP A 126 7.30 0.08 11.05
CA ASP A 126 8.22 1.04 11.64
C ASP A 126 9.64 0.94 11.04
N LYS A 127 10.53 1.82 11.48
CA LYS A 127 11.93 1.86 11.01
C LYS A 127 12.69 0.56 11.28
N LYS A 128 12.23 -0.24 12.24
CA LYS A 128 12.84 -1.55 12.58
C LYS A 128 12.33 -2.69 11.69
N GLY A 129 11.38 -2.39 10.80
CA GLY A 129 10.76 -3.40 9.95
C GLY A 129 9.66 -4.19 10.63
N VAL A 130 9.15 -3.71 11.75
CA VAL A 130 8.10 -4.38 12.54
C VAL A 130 6.74 -3.77 12.20
N VAL A 131 5.74 -4.62 12.02
CA VAL A 131 4.36 -4.21 11.76
C VAL A 131 3.77 -3.59 13.03
N ARG A 132 3.35 -2.34 12.94
CA ARG A 132 2.76 -1.60 14.05
C ARG A 132 1.25 -1.41 13.93
N HIS A 133 0.72 -1.63 12.72
CA HIS A 133 -0.70 -1.54 12.43
C HIS A 133 -1.01 -2.45 11.27
N ALA A 134 -2.09 -3.21 11.37
CA ALA A 134 -2.55 -4.10 10.31
C ALA A 134 -4.08 -4.03 10.27
N ALA A 135 -4.62 -3.54 9.15
CA ALA A 135 -6.06 -3.40 8.96
C ALA A 135 -6.48 -4.02 7.63
N TYR A 136 -7.33 -5.03 7.70
CA TYR A 136 -7.91 -5.70 6.54
C TYR A 136 -9.33 -5.18 6.31
N GLY A 137 -9.72 -5.02 5.04
CA GLY A 137 -11.07 -4.59 4.71
C GLY A 137 -11.35 -3.13 5.06
N VAL A 138 -10.40 -2.24 4.79
CA VAL A 138 -10.53 -0.81 5.08
C VAL A 138 -11.39 -0.10 4.06
N LYS A 139 -12.01 1.00 4.46
CA LYS A 139 -12.78 1.86 3.58
C LYS A 139 -11.90 2.98 3.03
N PRO A 140 -12.08 3.39 1.76
CA PRO A 140 -11.19 4.38 1.15
C PRO A 140 -11.35 5.80 1.70
N ARG A 141 -12.52 6.14 2.26
CA ARG A 141 -12.81 7.51 2.70
C ARG A 141 -12.11 7.83 4.03
N ARG A 142 -11.40 8.97 4.08
CA ARG A 142 -10.70 9.51 5.26
C ARG A 142 -9.64 8.58 5.83
N HIS A 143 -9.23 7.58 5.06
CA HIS A 143 -8.31 6.58 5.54
C HIS A 143 -6.90 7.15 5.78
N ALA A 144 -6.44 8.09 4.95
CA ALA A 144 -5.13 8.70 5.12
C ALA A 144 -4.98 9.41 6.47
N ALA A 145 -6.01 10.14 6.91
CA ALA A 145 -5.99 10.81 8.21
C ALA A 145 -5.90 9.81 9.37
N GLU A 146 -6.65 8.72 9.30
CA GLU A 146 -6.61 7.64 10.31
C GLU A 146 -5.22 7.01 10.39
N ILE A 147 -4.61 6.72 9.24
CA ILE A 147 -3.29 6.11 9.18
C ILE A 147 -2.21 7.11 9.63
N PHE A 148 -2.36 8.39 9.31
CA PHE A 148 -1.44 9.41 9.80
C PHE A 148 -1.40 9.44 11.33
N ASP A 149 -2.54 9.30 11.99
CA ASP A 149 -2.60 9.25 13.45
C ASP A 149 -1.78 8.06 14.01
N VAL A 150 -1.79 6.93 13.33
CA VAL A 150 -0.98 5.77 13.69
C VAL A 150 0.52 6.10 13.55
N VAL A 151 0.91 6.67 12.42
CA VAL A 151 2.31 7.03 12.12
C VAL A 151 2.82 8.07 13.13
N ARG A 152 2.02 9.08 13.40
CA ARG A 152 2.37 10.16 14.34
C ARG A 152 2.65 9.63 15.74
N ALA A 153 2.00 8.56 16.14
CA ALA A 153 2.19 7.92 17.44
C ALA A 153 3.47 7.06 17.51
N LEU A 154 4.11 6.76 16.38
CA LEU A 154 5.34 5.98 16.35
C LEU A 154 6.52 6.83 16.84
N ARG A 155 7.38 6.20 17.62
CA ARG A 155 8.64 6.82 18.02
C ARG A 155 9.72 6.46 17.01
N SER A 156 10.55 7.44 16.71
CA SER A 156 11.67 7.27 15.78
C SER A 156 12.74 6.35 16.36
#